data_8ce794fa92335898340e8059f4945a00
#
_entry.id   8ce794fa92335898340e8059f4945a00
#
_cell.length_a   1.000
_cell.length_b   1.000
_cell.length_c   1.000
_cell.angle_alpha   90.00
_cell.angle_beta   90.00
_cell.angle_gamma   90.00
#
_symmetry.space_group_name_H-M   'P 1'
#
loop_
_entity.id
_entity.type
_entity.pdbx_description
1 polymer ?
#
loop_
_entity_poly.entity_id
_entity_poly.type
_entity_poly.pdbx_seq_one_letter_code
_entity_poly.pdbx_strand_id
1 'polypeptide(L)'
;VDSNGLLPIRIAEKEYVRAHDFRRFMHKNIEDFLVEVPEKDPLEYLNLKFDEKLLEPIFKKYELVDFNKVNTQDFLNNLNVDKSVEISDVVGGYNAAKSRLDLFAKKGFNDYSKLRSHPSEDASSQLSPYFHFGHISTYEVFEKIISNESWSVENIDPNFVGRREGWWGGSANLESFFDELITWRELGYHTCVKRANYDQYQSLPDWAIKTLDDHANDEREYIYDLSEFTNANTHDEIWNAAQNQLKTEGRIHNYLRMLWGKKILEWTPNPQIALSYLIDLNDRFALDGRDPNSYSGVFWILGRYDRAWGPERPIYGKIRYMTSKSTATKFNLKPYLEKWSVGSTV
;
A
#
# COMPACT_ATOMS: atom_id res chain seq x y z
N VAL A 1 -17.91 -12.31 6.31
CA VAL A 1 -17.73 -10.98 6.94
C VAL A 1 -16.76 -10.19 6.08
N ASP A 2 -17.10 -8.95 5.74
CA ASP A 2 -16.25 -8.03 5.02
C ASP A 2 -15.74 -6.98 6.01
N SER A 3 -14.47 -7.05 6.36
CA SER A 3 -13.82 -6.19 7.35
C SER A 3 -12.68 -5.36 6.76
N ASN A 4 -12.56 -5.34 5.42
CA ASN A 4 -11.40 -4.73 4.78
C ASN A 4 -11.48 -3.22 4.65
N GLY A 5 -12.69 -2.67 4.45
CA GLY A 5 -12.91 -1.24 4.23
C GLY A 5 -14.07 -0.71 5.04
N LEU A 6 -14.43 0.55 4.77
CA LEU A 6 -15.67 1.17 5.27
C LEU A 6 -16.83 0.83 4.34
N LEU A 7 -16.59 0.74 3.05
CA LEU A 7 -17.59 0.38 2.06
C LEU A 7 -17.54 -1.14 1.79
N PRO A 8 -18.61 -1.91 2.04
CA PRO A 8 -18.60 -3.34 1.75
C PRO A 8 -18.34 -3.62 0.26
N ILE A 9 -17.34 -4.46 -0.04
CA ILE A 9 -16.92 -4.77 -1.42
C ILE A 9 -18.09 -5.32 -2.26
N ARG A 10 -19.00 -6.08 -1.62
CA ARG A 10 -20.13 -6.75 -2.28
C ARG A 10 -21.16 -5.81 -2.90
N ILE A 11 -21.26 -4.55 -2.44
CA ILE A 11 -22.25 -3.60 -2.99
C ILE A 11 -21.85 -3.06 -4.35
N ALA A 12 -20.60 -3.17 -4.73
CA ALA A 12 -20.12 -2.79 -6.05
C ALA A 12 -20.39 -3.93 -7.04
N GLU A 13 -21.38 -3.77 -7.91
CA GLU A 13 -21.80 -4.83 -8.85
C GLU A 13 -20.82 -5.00 -10.01
N LYS A 14 -20.19 -3.93 -10.49
CA LYS A 14 -19.28 -3.92 -11.64
C LYS A 14 -17.84 -3.60 -11.23
N GLU A 15 -16.89 -3.92 -12.12
CA GLU A 15 -15.51 -3.49 -11.99
C GLU A 15 -15.35 -1.99 -12.28
N TYR A 16 -14.52 -1.30 -11.51
CA TYR A 16 -14.12 0.10 -11.72
C TYR A 16 -12.66 0.16 -12.15
N VAL A 17 -12.41 0.61 -13.36
CA VAL A 17 -11.05 0.70 -13.94
C VAL A 17 -10.36 2.05 -13.71
N ARG A 18 -11.07 3.02 -13.14
CA ARG A 18 -10.55 4.36 -12.84
C ARG A 18 -10.92 4.77 -11.41
N ALA A 19 -9.96 5.37 -10.71
CA ALA A 19 -10.20 5.89 -9.36
C ALA A 19 -11.33 6.92 -9.29
N HIS A 20 -11.47 7.78 -10.31
CA HIS A 20 -12.58 8.75 -10.39
C HIS A 20 -13.96 8.09 -10.39
N ASP A 21 -14.14 7.01 -11.18
CA ASP A 21 -15.43 6.34 -11.30
C ASP A 21 -15.76 5.57 -10.01
N PHE A 22 -14.76 4.94 -9.39
CA PHE A 22 -14.90 4.29 -8.09
C PHE A 22 -15.22 5.30 -6.98
N ARG A 23 -14.50 6.43 -6.93
CA ARG A 23 -14.78 7.50 -5.96
C ARG A 23 -16.20 8.02 -6.08
N ARG A 24 -16.69 8.23 -7.31
CA ARG A 24 -18.07 8.64 -7.54
C ARG A 24 -19.09 7.60 -7.06
N PHE A 25 -18.81 6.33 -7.23
CA PHE A 25 -19.63 5.25 -6.72
C PHE A 25 -19.58 5.22 -5.17
N MET A 26 -18.41 5.27 -4.60
CA MET A 26 -18.18 5.27 -3.16
C MET A 26 -18.91 6.45 -2.49
N HIS A 27 -18.76 7.68 -2.95
CA HIS A 27 -19.45 8.86 -2.42
C HIS A 27 -20.97 8.73 -2.41
N LYS A 28 -21.55 7.95 -3.33
CA LYS A 28 -23.01 7.75 -3.41
C LYS A 28 -23.53 6.64 -2.49
N ASN A 29 -22.67 5.85 -1.91
CA ASN A 29 -23.09 4.62 -1.23
C ASN A 29 -22.49 4.47 0.17
N ILE A 30 -21.56 5.33 0.60
CA ILE A 30 -20.80 5.12 1.82
C ILE A 30 -21.50 5.71 3.07
N GLU A 31 -22.37 6.70 2.94
CA GLU A 31 -22.92 7.46 4.08
C GLU A 31 -23.57 6.55 5.13
N ASP A 32 -24.37 5.57 4.72
CA ASP A 32 -25.02 4.63 5.65
C ASP A 32 -24.00 3.84 6.48
N PHE A 33 -22.85 3.50 5.87
CA PHE A 33 -21.77 2.75 6.53
C PHE A 33 -20.88 3.62 7.42
N LEU A 34 -20.98 4.94 7.35
CA LEU A 34 -20.29 5.86 8.27
C LEU A 34 -21.09 6.10 9.55
N VAL A 35 -22.40 5.83 9.51
CA VAL A 35 -23.31 5.98 10.65
C VAL A 35 -23.46 4.65 11.41
N GLU A 36 -23.65 3.55 10.68
CA GLU A 36 -23.77 2.21 11.25
C GLU A 36 -22.38 1.57 11.42
N VAL A 37 -21.66 1.98 12.45
CA VAL A 37 -20.31 1.45 12.73
C VAL A 37 -20.38 0.10 13.45
N PRO A 38 -19.39 -0.81 13.24
CA PRO A 38 -19.31 -2.06 13.96
C PRO A 38 -19.15 -1.85 15.48
N GLU A 39 -19.75 -2.74 16.26
CA GLU A 39 -19.53 -2.79 17.71
C GLU A 39 -18.04 -2.95 18.05
N LYS A 40 -17.56 -2.16 19.02
CA LYS A 40 -16.14 -2.19 19.45
C LYS A 40 -15.77 -3.49 20.16
N ASP A 41 -16.66 -4.00 20.98
CA ASP A 41 -16.54 -5.30 21.64
C ASP A 41 -17.83 -6.11 21.45
N PRO A 42 -17.93 -6.88 20.35
CA PRO A 42 -19.13 -7.67 20.07
C PRO A 42 -19.33 -8.81 21.07
N LEU A 43 -18.36 -9.10 21.93
CA LEU A 43 -18.44 -10.14 22.95
C LEU A 43 -18.91 -9.61 24.32
N GLU A 44 -18.95 -8.30 24.53
CA GLU A 44 -19.33 -7.70 25.82
C GLU A 44 -20.72 -8.16 26.30
N TYR A 45 -21.65 -8.36 25.35
CA TYR A 45 -23.03 -8.75 25.64
C TYR A 45 -23.25 -10.26 25.55
N LEU A 46 -22.22 -11.05 25.19
CA LEU A 46 -22.33 -12.48 25.02
C LEU A 46 -21.94 -13.20 26.33
N ASN A 47 -22.94 -13.70 27.07
CA ASN A 47 -22.76 -14.60 28.22
C ASN A 47 -22.41 -16.02 27.72
N LEU A 48 -21.34 -16.16 26.94
CA LEU A 48 -20.88 -17.44 26.45
C LEU A 48 -20.15 -18.18 27.58
N LYS A 49 -20.75 -19.28 28.06
CA LYS A 49 -20.00 -20.26 28.85
C LYS A 49 -19.17 -21.09 27.89
N PHE A 50 -17.87 -20.89 27.94
CA PHE A 50 -16.93 -21.67 27.15
C PHE A 50 -16.86 -23.10 27.69
N ASP A 51 -17.15 -24.11 26.85
CA ASP A 51 -16.97 -25.52 27.20
C ASP A 51 -15.62 -25.98 26.64
N GLU A 52 -14.62 -26.10 27.54
CA GLU A 52 -13.27 -26.58 27.17
C GLU A 52 -13.27 -27.94 26.48
N LYS A 53 -14.30 -28.80 26.74
CA LYS A 53 -14.44 -30.09 26.07
C LYS A 53 -14.57 -29.98 24.55
N LEU A 54 -15.07 -28.89 24.05
CA LEU A 54 -15.15 -28.64 22.60
C LEU A 54 -13.75 -28.54 21.96
N LEU A 55 -12.72 -28.17 22.72
CA LEU A 55 -11.34 -28.04 22.24
C LEU A 55 -10.53 -29.32 22.42
N GLU A 56 -10.97 -30.28 23.23
CA GLU A 56 -10.21 -31.55 23.45
C GLU A 56 -9.82 -32.29 22.15
N PRO A 57 -10.72 -32.41 21.13
CA PRO A 57 -10.36 -33.03 19.86
C PRO A 57 -9.27 -32.25 19.10
N ILE A 58 -9.26 -30.92 19.22
CA ILE A 58 -8.26 -30.06 18.60
C ILE A 58 -6.93 -30.21 19.30
N PHE A 59 -6.90 -30.17 20.63
CA PHE A 59 -5.70 -30.32 21.44
C PHE A 59 -5.08 -31.74 21.36
N LYS A 60 -5.89 -32.76 21.08
CA LYS A 60 -5.39 -34.12 20.82
C LYS A 60 -4.74 -34.24 19.42
N LYS A 61 -5.16 -33.41 18.48
CA LYS A 61 -4.69 -33.46 17.08
C LYS A 61 -3.50 -32.55 16.80
N TYR A 62 -3.43 -31.42 17.50
CA TYR A 62 -2.42 -30.39 17.24
C TYR A 62 -1.66 -30.09 18.54
N GLU A 63 -0.34 -29.99 18.44
CA GLU A 63 0.48 -29.49 19.52
C GLU A 63 0.23 -28.00 19.73
N LEU A 64 0.02 -27.62 20.99
CA LEU A 64 -0.18 -26.19 21.34
C LEU A 64 1.17 -25.48 21.35
N VAL A 65 1.23 -24.37 20.67
CA VAL A 65 2.38 -23.47 20.70
C VAL A 65 2.33 -22.60 21.96
N ASP A 66 3.28 -22.81 22.86
CA ASP A 66 3.48 -21.90 24.01
C ASP A 66 4.30 -20.68 23.57
N PHE A 67 3.62 -19.60 23.27
CA PHE A 67 4.26 -18.37 22.79
C PHE A 67 5.28 -17.78 23.77
N ASN A 68 5.21 -18.10 25.07
CA ASN A 68 6.21 -17.65 26.04
C ASN A 68 7.54 -18.40 25.91
N LYS A 69 7.54 -19.57 25.26
CA LYS A 69 8.73 -20.40 25.04
C LYS A 69 9.25 -20.36 23.62
N VAL A 70 8.54 -19.69 22.69
CA VAL A 70 8.98 -19.58 21.30
C VAL A 70 10.16 -18.62 21.23
N ASN A 71 11.32 -19.14 20.90
CA ASN A 71 12.41 -18.34 20.38
C ASN A 71 12.07 -18.01 18.92
N THR A 72 11.82 -16.75 18.61
CA THR A 72 11.39 -16.31 17.27
C THR A 72 12.39 -16.72 16.20
N GLN A 73 13.69 -16.61 16.47
CA GLN A 73 14.73 -16.98 15.51
C GLN A 73 14.75 -18.49 15.23
N ASP A 74 14.66 -19.32 16.28
CA ASP A 74 14.62 -20.78 16.14
C ASP A 74 13.33 -21.22 15.43
N PHE A 75 12.20 -20.57 15.73
CA PHE A 75 10.94 -20.84 15.05
C PHE A 75 11.05 -20.52 13.55
N LEU A 76 11.57 -19.36 13.18
CA LEU A 76 11.76 -18.97 11.79
C LEU A 76 12.75 -19.88 11.05
N ASN A 77 13.81 -20.32 11.72
CA ASN A 77 14.79 -21.25 11.15
C ASN A 77 14.17 -22.59 10.74
N ASN A 78 13.10 -23.01 11.41
CA ASN A 78 12.38 -24.25 11.12
C ASN A 78 11.25 -24.09 10.10
N LEU A 79 10.89 -22.85 9.71
CA LEU A 79 9.91 -22.61 8.66
C LEU A 79 10.54 -22.73 7.26
N ASN A 80 9.73 -23.20 6.31
CA ASN A 80 10.10 -23.21 4.89
C ASN A 80 9.77 -21.85 4.26
N VAL A 81 10.56 -20.83 4.62
CA VAL A 81 10.43 -19.44 4.12
C VAL A 81 11.77 -18.96 3.55
N ASP A 82 11.73 -17.89 2.76
CA ASP A 82 12.94 -17.25 2.26
C ASP A 82 13.72 -16.59 3.41
N LYS A 83 14.85 -17.18 3.76
CA LYS A 83 15.73 -16.77 4.87
C LYS A 83 16.70 -15.64 4.48
N SER A 84 16.68 -15.21 3.22
CA SER A 84 17.46 -14.05 2.76
C SER A 84 16.83 -12.72 3.18
N VAL A 85 15.57 -12.74 3.65
CA VAL A 85 14.86 -11.57 4.16
C VAL A 85 15.07 -11.49 5.67
N GLU A 86 15.61 -10.34 6.12
CA GLU A 86 15.85 -10.09 7.54
C GLU A 86 14.53 -9.82 8.30
N ILE A 87 14.56 -10.07 9.60
CA ILE A 87 13.44 -9.76 10.49
C ILE A 87 13.33 -8.24 10.60
N SER A 88 12.14 -7.69 10.36
CA SER A 88 11.88 -6.26 10.52
C SER A 88 11.81 -5.86 12.01
N ASP A 89 12.32 -4.67 12.33
CA ASP A 89 12.18 -4.06 13.66
C ASP A 89 10.76 -3.53 13.94
N VAL A 90 9.87 -3.57 12.95
CA VAL A 90 8.48 -3.13 13.12
C VAL A 90 7.71 -4.09 13.99
N VAL A 91 7.31 -3.65 15.17
CA VAL A 91 6.51 -4.44 16.11
C VAL A 91 5.09 -4.58 15.60
N GLY A 92 4.59 -5.81 15.49
CA GLY A 92 3.22 -6.13 15.09
C GLY A 92 2.23 -6.05 16.26
N GLY A 93 0.94 -6.30 15.95
CA GLY A 93 -0.16 -6.38 16.91
C GLY A 93 -0.93 -5.08 17.15
N TYR A 94 -2.09 -5.23 17.78
CA TYR A 94 -3.04 -4.12 18.00
C TYR A 94 -2.44 -2.94 18.77
N ASN A 95 -1.73 -3.19 19.87
CA ASN A 95 -1.16 -2.12 20.70
C ASN A 95 -0.13 -1.27 19.94
N ALA A 96 0.68 -1.92 19.10
CA ALA A 96 1.65 -1.22 18.25
C ALA A 96 0.94 -0.41 17.16
N ALA A 97 -0.08 -0.98 16.52
CA ALA A 97 -0.92 -0.29 15.53
C ALA A 97 -1.60 0.94 16.11
N LYS A 98 -2.19 0.81 17.32
CA LYS A 98 -2.83 1.92 18.03
C LYS A 98 -1.85 3.02 18.40
N SER A 99 -0.67 2.65 18.93
CA SER A 99 0.38 3.62 19.23
C SER A 99 0.84 4.38 17.99
N ARG A 100 0.94 3.66 16.84
CA ARG A 100 1.28 4.29 15.55
C ARG A 100 0.17 5.23 15.07
N LEU A 101 -1.10 4.84 15.19
CA LEU A 101 -2.25 5.69 14.87
C LEU A 101 -2.27 6.95 15.73
N ASP A 102 -2.06 6.83 17.05
CA ASP A 102 -2.04 7.97 17.96
C ASP A 102 -0.89 8.93 17.63
N LEU A 103 0.29 8.40 17.29
CA LEU A 103 1.43 9.21 16.85
C LEU A 103 1.12 9.95 15.54
N PHE A 104 0.54 9.27 14.56
CA PHE A 104 0.14 9.86 13.29
C PHE A 104 -0.90 10.96 13.50
N ALA A 105 -1.98 10.67 14.22
CA ALA A 105 -3.05 11.62 14.50
C ALA A 105 -2.56 12.88 15.23
N LYS A 106 -1.55 12.74 16.11
CA LYS A 106 -0.97 13.86 16.88
C LYS A 106 0.03 14.71 16.08
N LYS A 107 0.83 14.08 15.21
CA LYS A 107 1.94 14.75 14.53
C LYS A 107 1.82 14.76 13.01
N GLY A 108 1.76 13.59 12.37
CA GLY A 108 1.83 13.47 10.91
C GLY A 108 0.59 14.00 10.21
N PHE A 109 -0.57 13.88 10.84
CA PHE A 109 -1.84 14.27 10.23
C PHE A 109 -1.96 15.79 9.99
N ASN A 110 -1.41 16.62 10.86
CA ASN A 110 -1.54 18.09 10.79
C ASN A 110 -0.95 18.70 9.51
N ASP A 111 0.04 18.04 8.91
CA ASP A 111 0.70 18.49 7.69
C ASP A 111 0.61 17.44 6.56
N TYR A 112 -0.28 16.45 6.72
CA TYR A 112 -0.37 15.30 5.83
C TYR A 112 -0.53 15.68 4.36
N SER A 113 -1.46 16.55 4.02
CA SER A 113 -1.73 16.95 2.64
C SER A 113 -0.51 17.58 1.95
N LYS A 114 0.33 18.27 2.71
CA LYS A 114 1.52 18.96 2.21
C LYS A 114 2.74 18.04 2.17
N LEU A 115 2.95 17.25 3.23
CA LEU A 115 4.23 16.54 3.45
C LEU A 115 4.19 15.07 3.07
N ARG A 116 3.00 14.44 2.89
CA ARG A 116 2.89 13.01 2.57
C ARG A 116 3.68 12.55 1.34
N SER A 117 4.02 13.47 0.44
CA SER A 117 4.79 13.19 -0.77
C SER A 117 6.28 13.52 -0.64
N HIS A 118 6.74 14.01 0.51
CA HIS A 118 8.13 14.42 0.75
C HIS A 118 8.92 13.25 1.38
N PRO A 119 9.88 12.63 0.66
CA PRO A 119 10.56 11.42 1.15
C PRO A 119 11.35 11.59 2.43
N SER A 120 11.85 12.80 2.70
CA SER A 120 12.62 13.10 3.91
C SER A 120 11.74 13.44 5.13
N GLU A 121 10.41 13.49 4.95
CA GLU A 121 9.44 13.82 6.00
C GLU A 121 8.64 12.58 6.39
N ASP A 122 8.42 12.36 7.68
CA ASP A 122 7.63 11.22 8.16
C ASP A 122 6.18 11.63 8.46
N ALA A 123 5.49 12.12 7.44
CA ALA A 123 4.09 12.53 7.55
C ALA A 123 3.09 11.43 7.15
N SER A 124 3.55 10.26 6.71
CA SER A 124 2.67 9.15 6.36
C SER A 124 2.17 8.40 7.61
N SER A 125 1.01 7.76 7.52
CA SER A 125 0.45 7.01 8.65
C SER A 125 1.27 5.79 9.02
N GLN A 126 1.93 5.15 8.05
CA GLN A 126 2.64 3.87 8.20
C GLN A 126 1.75 2.73 8.74
N LEU A 127 0.44 2.79 8.48
CA LEU A 127 -0.52 1.81 8.97
C LEU A 127 -0.74 0.63 8.01
N SER A 128 -0.22 0.67 6.78
CA SER A 128 -0.46 -0.37 5.77
C SER A 128 -0.10 -1.79 6.23
N PRO A 129 1.03 -2.05 6.93
CA PRO A 129 1.31 -3.38 7.46
C PRO A 129 0.28 -3.83 8.50
N TYR A 130 -0.16 -2.91 9.35
CA TYR A 130 -1.14 -3.22 10.39
C TYR A 130 -2.53 -3.53 9.82
N PHE A 131 -2.92 -2.86 8.73
CA PHE A 131 -4.13 -3.22 7.99
C PHE A 131 -3.98 -4.58 7.31
N HIS A 132 -2.82 -4.85 6.68
CA HIS A 132 -2.54 -6.11 5.99
C HIS A 132 -2.70 -7.31 6.91
N PHE A 133 -2.15 -7.23 8.12
CA PHE A 133 -2.23 -8.29 9.12
C PHE A 133 -3.49 -8.24 10.01
N GLY A 134 -4.42 -7.32 9.77
CA GLY A 134 -5.65 -7.20 10.55
C GLY A 134 -5.43 -6.74 12.00
N HIS A 135 -4.32 -6.05 12.28
CA HIS A 135 -3.99 -5.56 13.62
C HIS A 135 -4.80 -4.34 14.04
N ILE A 136 -5.40 -3.62 13.09
CA ILE A 136 -6.27 -2.47 13.32
C ILE A 136 -7.34 -2.41 12.24
N SER A 137 -8.54 -1.97 12.61
CA SER A 137 -9.62 -1.83 11.66
C SER A 137 -9.59 -0.47 10.94
N THR A 138 -10.13 -0.42 9.73
CA THR A 138 -10.32 0.83 9.00
C THR A 138 -11.27 1.77 9.74
N TYR A 139 -12.28 1.23 10.40
CA TYR A 139 -13.23 2.00 11.22
C TYR A 139 -12.55 2.70 12.40
N GLU A 140 -11.67 2.02 13.14
CA GLU A 140 -10.94 2.62 14.26
C GLU A 140 -10.05 3.78 13.80
N VAL A 141 -9.39 3.62 12.65
CA VAL A 141 -8.59 4.71 12.06
C VAL A 141 -9.48 5.85 11.60
N PHE A 142 -10.60 5.56 10.95
CA PHE A 142 -11.59 6.56 10.55
C PHE A 142 -12.11 7.35 11.76
N GLU A 143 -12.62 6.67 12.80
CA GLU A 143 -13.11 7.29 14.03
C GLU A 143 -12.07 8.20 14.70
N LYS A 144 -10.82 7.75 14.75
CA LYS A 144 -9.73 8.53 15.33
C LYS A 144 -9.49 9.83 14.58
N ILE A 145 -9.51 9.79 13.27
CA ILE A 145 -9.25 10.97 12.44
C ILE A 145 -10.42 11.95 12.47
N ILE A 146 -11.65 11.48 12.36
CA ILE A 146 -12.84 12.37 12.43
C ILE A 146 -12.98 13.03 13.81
N SER A 147 -12.60 12.33 14.89
CA SER A 147 -12.64 12.91 16.24
C SER A 147 -11.63 14.05 16.41
N ASN A 148 -10.49 13.98 15.75
CA ASN A 148 -9.48 15.05 15.79
C ASN A 148 -9.94 16.33 15.04
N GLU A 149 -10.76 16.16 14.00
CA GLU A 149 -11.28 17.26 13.14
C GLU A 149 -12.65 17.76 13.59
N SER A 150 -13.28 17.14 14.62
CA SER A 150 -14.67 17.38 14.97
C SER A 150 -15.62 17.26 13.76
N TRP A 151 -15.31 16.28 12.87
CA TRP A 151 -16.07 16.03 11.65
C TRP A 151 -17.24 15.11 11.90
N SER A 152 -18.35 15.34 11.20
CA SER A 152 -19.51 14.47 11.18
C SER A 152 -20.07 14.33 9.75
N VAL A 153 -21.02 13.40 9.55
CA VAL A 153 -21.59 13.15 8.21
C VAL A 153 -22.35 14.37 7.65
N GLU A 154 -22.78 15.29 8.48
CA GLU A 154 -23.43 16.55 8.06
C GLU A 154 -22.45 17.50 7.36
N ASN A 155 -21.15 17.27 7.45
CA ASN A 155 -20.13 18.04 6.71
C ASN A 155 -20.05 17.64 5.24
N ILE A 156 -20.60 16.48 4.84
CA ILE A 156 -20.54 15.99 3.46
C ILE A 156 -21.24 16.98 2.52
N ASP A 157 -20.56 17.40 1.45
CA ASP A 157 -21.12 18.25 0.42
C ASP A 157 -21.43 17.44 -0.86
N PRO A 158 -22.72 17.13 -1.13
CA PRO A 158 -23.13 16.33 -2.29
C PRO A 158 -22.83 17.01 -3.65
N ASN A 159 -22.55 18.32 -3.68
CA ASN A 159 -22.18 19.02 -4.91
C ASN A 159 -20.80 18.59 -5.42
N PHE A 160 -19.98 17.96 -4.58
CA PHE A 160 -18.63 17.51 -4.91
C PHE A 160 -18.52 16.01 -5.17
N VAL A 161 -19.65 15.30 -5.38
CA VAL A 161 -19.65 13.84 -5.67
C VAL A 161 -18.69 13.48 -6.81
N GLY A 162 -17.75 12.58 -6.54
CA GLY A 162 -16.73 12.11 -7.46
C GLY A 162 -15.49 13.00 -7.55
N ARG A 163 -15.47 14.19 -6.96
CA ARG A 163 -14.28 15.03 -6.87
C ARG A 163 -13.33 14.49 -5.81
N ARG A 164 -12.07 14.78 -5.99
CA ARG A 164 -11.01 14.37 -5.06
C ARG A 164 -11.04 15.18 -3.76
N GLU A 165 -11.53 16.40 -3.84
CA GLU A 165 -11.55 17.38 -2.74
C GLU A 165 -12.92 18.02 -2.63
N GLY A 166 -13.30 18.37 -1.40
CA GLY A 166 -14.51 19.10 -1.07
C GLY A 166 -15.72 18.22 -0.76
N TRP A 167 -15.73 16.92 -1.06
CA TRP A 167 -16.89 16.08 -0.77
C TRP A 167 -17.01 15.74 0.71
N TRP A 168 -15.89 15.44 1.38
CA TRP A 168 -15.90 15.18 2.83
C TRP A 168 -16.21 16.44 3.64
N GLY A 169 -16.01 17.64 3.09
CA GLY A 169 -16.25 18.90 3.80
C GLY A 169 -15.36 19.12 5.02
N GLY A 170 -14.20 18.47 5.05
CA GLY A 170 -13.22 18.57 6.11
C GLY A 170 -11.98 19.38 5.71
N SER A 171 -10.94 19.30 6.54
CA SER A 171 -9.65 19.92 6.20
C SER A 171 -9.00 19.27 4.99
N ALA A 172 -8.05 19.96 4.35
CA ALA A 172 -7.25 19.40 3.26
C ALA A 172 -6.49 18.13 3.68
N ASN A 173 -6.16 17.99 4.96
CA ASN A 173 -5.51 16.80 5.52
C ASN A 173 -6.49 15.62 5.56
N LEU A 174 -7.73 15.84 6.03
CA LEU A 174 -8.78 14.84 6.07
C LEU A 174 -9.13 14.36 4.65
N GLU A 175 -9.42 15.29 3.73
CA GLU A 175 -9.72 14.99 2.33
C GLU A 175 -8.61 14.15 1.68
N SER A 176 -7.34 14.55 1.87
CA SER A 176 -6.20 13.84 1.32
C SER A 176 -5.98 12.47 1.95
N PHE A 177 -6.21 12.33 3.26
CA PHE A 177 -6.04 11.06 3.95
C PHE A 177 -7.15 10.08 3.60
N PHE A 178 -8.39 10.51 3.54
CA PHE A 178 -9.52 9.66 3.18
C PHE A 178 -9.52 9.26 1.70
N ASP A 179 -8.97 10.08 0.81
CA ASP A 179 -8.74 9.65 -0.57
C ASP A 179 -7.79 8.44 -0.64
N GLU A 180 -6.74 8.38 0.18
CA GLU A 180 -5.82 7.24 0.24
C GLU A 180 -6.41 6.05 1.02
N LEU A 181 -6.96 6.29 2.22
CA LEU A 181 -7.48 5.25 3.11
C LEU A 181 -8.69 4.54 2.52
N ILE A 182 -9.60 5.29 1.90
CA ILE A 182 -10.88 4.78 1.43
C ILE A 182 -10.83 4.58 -0.09
N THR A 183 -10.70 5.66 -0.86
CA THR A 183 -10.81 5.54 -2.33
C THR A 183 -9.76 4.61 -2.92
N TRP A 184 -8.47 4.88 -2.69
CA TRP A 184 -7.41 4.10 -3.32
C TRP A 184 -7.27 2.71 -2.72
N ARG A 185 -7.34 2.60 -1.41
CA ARG A 185 -7.22 1.30 -0.74
C ARG A 185 -8.37 0.38 -1.12
N GLU A 186 -9.61 0.84 -1.05
CA GLU A 186 -10.78 0.00 -1.34
C GLU A 186 -10.93 -0.32 -2.84
N LEU A 187 -10.48 0.57 -3.72
CA LEU A 187 -10.37 0.27 -5.16
C LEU A 187 -9.42 -0.92 -5.41
N GLY A 188 -8.32 -1.01 -4.67
CA GLY A 188 -7.39 -2.14 -4.76
C GLY A 188 -8.06 -3.47 -4.40
N TYR A 189 -8.74 -3.51 -3.25
CA TYR A 189 -9.50 -4.68 -2.80
C TYR A 189 -10.60 -5.04 -3.79
N HIS A 190 -11.34 -4.05 -4.26
CA HIS A 190 -12.38 -4.22 -5.25
C HIS A 190 -11.85 -4.88 -6.54
N THR A 191 -10.73 -4.40 -7.05
CA THR A 191 -10.11 -4.96 -8.27
C THR A 191 -9.70 -6.41 -8.08
N CYS A 192 -9.08 -6.77 -6.98
CA CYS A 192 -8.67 -8.15 -6.70
C CYS A 192 -9.87 -9.10 -6.56
N VAL A 193 -11.00 -8.64 -6.02
CA VAL A 193 -12.22 -9.44 -5.91
C VAL A 193 -12.93 -9.62 -7.27
N LYS A 194 -12.95 -8.56 -8.09
CA LYS A 194 -13.70 -8.58 -9.36
C LYS A 194 -12.91 -9.17 -10.53
N ARG A 195 -11.60 -9.28 -10.44
CA ARG A 195 -10.73 -9.68 -11.53
C ARG A 195 -9.82 -10.85 -11.12
N ALA A 196 -10.11 -12.05 -11.62
CA ALA A 196 -9.36 -13.26 -11.27
C ALA A 196 -7.87 -13.22 -11.70
N ASN A 197 -7.56 -12.47 -12.75
CA ASN A 197 -6.19 -12.29 -13.26
C ASN A 197 -5.57 -10.94 -12.86
N TYR A 198 -5.94 -10.41 -11.68
CA TYR A 198 -5.51 -9.08 -11.20
C TYR A 198 -3.98 -8.90 -11.17
N ASP A 199 -3.24 -9.98 -11.02
CA ASP A 199 -1.78 -10.09 -10.93
C ASP A 199 -1.07 -10.38 -12.26
N GLN A 200 -1.82 -10.47 -13.37
CA GLN A 200 -1.28 -10.79 -14.67
C GLN A 200 -1.17 -9.54 -15.57
N TYR A 201 -0.17 -9.52 -16.46
CA TYR A 201 0.06 -8.44 -17.42
C TYR A 201 -1.19 -8.08 -18.24
N GLN A 202 -1.96 -9.10 -18.64
CA GLN A 202 -3.21 -8.96 -19.41
C GLN A 202 -4.34 -8.26 -18.64
N SER A 203 -4.17 -8.02 -17.35
CA SER A 203 -5.14 -7.26 -16.56
C SER A 203 -4.92 -5.74 -16.62
N LEU A 204 -3.85 -5.29 -17.26
CA LEU A 204 -3.64 -3.87 -17.55
C LEU A 204 -4.70 -3.34 -18.53
N PRO A 205 -4.99 -2.03 -18.52
CA PRO A 205 -5.84 -1.44 -19.56
C PRO A 205 -5.26 -1.63 -20.97
N ASP A 206 -6.12 -1.84 -21.98
CA ASP A 206 -5.71 -2.09 -23.37
C ASP A 206 -4.75 -1.03 -23.91
N TRP A 207 -4.98 0.25 -23.58
CA TRP A 207 -4.09 1.33 -24.00
C TRP A 207 -2.68 1.20 -23.40
N ALA A 208 -2.58 0.68 -22.16
CA ALA A 208 -1.31 0.49 -21.49
C ALA A 208 -0.56 -0.71 -22.06
N ILE A 209 -1.25 -1.85 -22.26
CA ILE A 209 -0.70 -3.02 -22.95
C ILE A 209 -0.16 -2.62 -24.31
N LYS A 210 -1.01 -1.98 -25.12
CA LYS A 210 -0.62 -1.57 -26.48
C LYS A 210 0.65 -0.70 -26.48
N THR A 211 0.69 0.35 -25.64
CA THR A 211 1.86 1.24 -25.65
C THR A 211 3.12 0.57 -25.11
N LEU A 212 3.01 -0.31 -24.12
CA LEU A 212 4.13 -1.07 -23.56
C LEU A 212 4.67 -2.11 -24.58
N ASP A 213 3.78 -2.78 -25.31
CA ASP A 213 4.16 -3.76 -26.33
C ASP A 213 4.79 -3.06 -27.55
N ASP A 214 4.25 -1.91 -27.99
CA ASP A 214 4.82 -1.09 -29.07
C ASP A 214 6.26 -0.65 -28.77
N HIS A 215 6.60 -0.43 -27.46
CA HIS A 215 7.90 0.00 -26.98
C HIS A 215 8.73 -1.10 -26.29
N ALA A 216 8.32 -2.36 -26.37
CA ALA A 216 8.98 -3.47 -25.69
C ALA A 216 10.43 -3.69 -26.15
N ASN A 217 10.71 -3.42 -27.42
CA ASN A 217 12.03 -3.61 -28.05
C ASN A 217 12.86 -2.34 -28.17
N ASP A 218 12.42 -1.24 -27.53
CA ASP A 218 13.22 -0.01 -27.51
C ASP A 218 14.56 -0.25 -26.82
N GLU A 219 15.60 0.42 -27.31
CA GLU A 219 16.95 0.34 -26.74
C GLU A 219 16.97 0.86 -25.29
N ARG A 220 17.69 0.14 -24.42
CA ARG A 220 17.88 0.49 -23.01
C ARG A 220 19.34 0.79 -22.73
N GLU A 221 19.60 1.92 -22.14
CA GLU A 221 20.96 2.32 -21.75
C GLU A 221 21.56 1.39 -20.69
N TYR A 222 20.71 0.91 -19.76
CA TYR A 222 21.06 -0.02 -18.69
C TYR A 222 20.08 -1.18 -18.65
N ILE A 223 20.58 -2.37 -18.35
CA ILE A 223 19.75 -3.55 -18.05
C ILE A 223 20.34 -4.20 -16.81
N TYR A 224 19.50 -4.45 -15.81
CA TYR A 224 19.87 -5.13 -14.57
C TYR A 224 19.06 -6.42 -14.41
N ASP A 225 19.66 -7.42 -13.80
CA ASP A 225 18.96 -8.63 -13.40
C ASP A 225 18.30 -8.49 -12.02
N LEU A 226 17.51 -9.51 -11.63
CA LEU A 226 16.81 -9.49 -10.35
C LEU A 226 17.76 -9.44 -9.15
N SER A 227 18.96 -10.05 -9.26
CA SER A 227 19.95 -10.05 -8.20
C SER A 227 20.55 -8.67 -7.99
N GLU A 228 20.83 -7.94 -9.06
CA GLU A 228 21.35 -6.57 -9.01
C GLU A 228 20.32 -5.63 -8.38
N PHE A 229 19.04 -5.73 -8.78
CA PHE A 229 17.94 -5.00 -8.14
C PHE A 229 17.78 -5.38 -6.67
N THR A 230 17.78 -6.68 -6.34
CA THR A 230 17.67 -7.16 -4.96
C THR A 230 18.75 -6.58 -4.05
N ASN A 231 19.97 -6.44 -4.58
CA ASN A 231 21.14 -5.98 -3.82
C ASN A 231 21.35 -4.47 -3.88
N ALA A 232 20.40 -3.72 -4.47
CA ALA A 232 20.51 -2.27 -4.66
C ALA A 232 21.80 -1.87 -5.38
N ASN A 233 22.21 -2.62 -6.39
CA ASN A 233 23.45 -2.47 -7.13
C ASN A 233 23.21 -1.90 -8.54
N THR A 234 22.54 -0.74 -8.61
CA THR A 234 22.34 -0.01 -9.85
C THR A 234 23.24 1.24 -9.88
N HIS A 235 23.26 1.94 -11.01
CA HIS A 235 23.99 3.22 -11.13
C HIS A 235 23.28 4.40 -10.45
N ASP A 236 22.02 4.23 -9.99
CA ASP A 236 21.17 5.32 -9.49
C ASP A 236 21.10 5.27 -7.95
N GLU A 237 21.74 6.23 -7.29
CA GLU A 237 21.81 6.31 -5.83
C GLU A 237 20.42 6.45 -5.18
N ILE A 238 19.49 7.19 -5.82
CA ILE A 238 18.12 7.39 -5.25
C ILE A 238 17.35 6.09 -5.31
N TRP A 239 17.48 5.34 -6.40
CA TRP A 239 16.87 4.03 -6.55
C TRP A 239 17.45 3.03 -5.54
N ASN A 240 18.78 2.98 -5.41
CA ASN A 240 19.45 2.10 -4.47
C ASN A 240 19.05 2.40 -3.02
N ALA A 241 18.95 3.67 -2.65
CA ALA A 241 18.46 4.08 -1.33
C ALA A 241 17.01 3.63 -1.08
N ALA A 242 16.13 3.73 -2.09
CA ALA A 242 14.76 3.26 -1.99
C ALA A 242 14.67 1.73 -1.81
N GLN A 243 15.49 0.96 -2.52
CA GLN A 243 15.59 -0.49 -2.37
C GLN A 243 16.16 -0.88 -0.99
N ASN A 244 17.14 -0.15 -0.48
CA ASN A 244 17.68 -0.38 0.86
C ASN A 244 16.62 -0.09 1.94
N GLN A 245 15.85 0.99 1.81
CA GLN A 245 14.72 1.25 2.70
C GLN A 245 13.73 0.09 2.68
N LEU A 246 13.37 -0.42 1.49
CA LEU A 246 12.46 -1.55 1.36
C LEU A 246 12.97 -2.78 2.10
N LYS A 247 14.24 -3.12 1.93
CA LYS A 247 14.87 -4.29 2.57
C LYS A 247 14.94 -4.15 4.09
N THR A 248 15.22 -2.96 4.60
CA THR A 248 15.48 -2.72 6.02
C THR A 248 14.20 -2.42 6.82
N GLU A 249 13.34 -1.51 6.30
CA GLU A 249 12.10 -1.13 6.99
C GLU A 249 10.87 -1.93 6.53
N GLY A 250 10.99 -2.75 5.47
CA GLY A 250 9.83 -3.42 4.86
C GLY A 250 8.85 -2.45 4.18
N ARG A 251 9.31 -1.26 3.81
CA ARG A 251 8.50 -0.24 3.13
C ARG A 251 9.36 0.69 2.27
N ILE A 252 8.75 1.32 1.28
CA ILE A 252 9.32 2.46 0.56
C ILE A 252 8.38 3.66 0.72
N HIS A 253 8.94 4.87 0.86
CA HIS A 253 8.15 6.09 0.79
C HIS A 253 7.33 6.13 -0.51
N ASN A 254 6.03 6.45 -0.44
CA ASN A 254 5.09 6.29 -1.57
C ASN A 254 5.55 6.98 -2.86
N TYR A 255 6.07 8.21 -2.80
CA TYR A 255 6.58 8.90 -3.98
C TYR A 255 7.78 8.18 -4.60
N LEU A 256 8.70 7.70 -3.76
CA LEU A 256 9.87 6.95 -4.23
C LEU A 256 9.51 5.56 -4.71
N ARG A 257 8.46 4.92 -4.19
CA ARG A 257 7.93 3.65 -4.72
C ARG A 257 7.52 3.80 -6.20
N MET A 258 6.94 4.95 -6.56
CA MET A 258 6.60 5.22 -7.95
C MET A 258 7.84 5.35 -8.83
N LEU A 259 8.84 6.12 -8.40
CA LEU A 259 10.12 6.25 -9.12
C LEU A 259 10.83 4.90 -9.22
N TRP A 260 10.93 4.17 -8.11
CA TRP A 260 11.54 2.85 -8.01
C TRP A 260 10.96 1.88 -9.05
N GLY A 261 9.63 1.80 -9.14
CA GLY A 261 9.00 0.92 -10.10
C GLY A 261 9.14 1.40 -11.56
N LYS A 262 9.09 2.72 -11.81
CA LYS A 262 9.33 3.26 -13.16
C LYS A 262 10.74 2.93 -13.65
N LYS A 263 11.73 2.93 -12.77
CA LYS A 263 13.11 2.57 -13.13
C LYS A 263 13.28 1.07 -13.37
N ILE A 264 12.55 0.21 -12.66
CA ILE A 264 12.51 -1.23 -12.98
C ILE A 264 11.96 -1.44 -14.40
N LEU A 265 10.88 -0.73 -14.80
CA LEU A 265 10.38 -0.78 -16.17
C LEU A 265 11.45 -0.31 -17.18
N GLU A 266 12.18 0.75 -16.87
CA GLU A 266 13.20 1.32 -17.73
C GLU A 266 14.42 0.39 -17.93
N TRP A 267 14.80 -0.36 -16.88
CA TRP A 267 16.06 -1.10 -16.82
C TRP A 267 15.89 -2.62 -16.91
N THR A 268 14.76 -3.10 -17.33
CA THR A 268 14.51 -4.53 -17.62
C THR A 268 14.31 -4.76 -19.11
N PRO A 269 14.59 -5.97 -19.62
CA PRO A 269 14.51 -6.25 -21.06
C PRO A 269 13.17 -5.96 -21.71
N ASN A 270 12.05 -6.13 -20.98
CA ASN A 270 10.71 -5.91 -21.47
C ASN A 270 9.71 -5.69 -20.31
N PRO A 271 8.49 -5.20 -20.57
CA PRO A 271 7.53 -4.89 -19.50
C PRO A 271 7.00 -6.11 -18.73
N GLN A 272 7.02 -7.31 -19.31
CA GLN A 272 6.59 -8.54 -18.63
C GLN A 272 7.62 -8.94 -17.56
N ILE A 273 8.91 -8.86 -17.88
CA ILE A 273 10.00 -9.06 -16.91
C ILE A 273 9.96 -7.96 -15.85
N ALA A 274 9.71 -6.71 -16.25
CA ALA A 274 9.53 -5.62 -15.29
C ALA A 274 8.43 -5.93 -14.27
N LEU A 275 7.27 -6.39 -14.72
CA LEU A 275 6.16 -6.77 -13.84
C LEU A 275 6.56 -7.91 -12.89
N SER A 276 7.24 -8.94 -13.38
CA SER A 276 7.66 -10.06 -12.53
C SER A 276 8.65 -9.61 -11.43
N TYR A 277 9.58 -8.72 -11.75
CA TYR A 277 10.53 -8.16 -10.78
C TYR A 277 9.85 -7.23 -9.78
N LEU A 278 8.91 -6.40 -10.24
CA LEU A 278 8.11 -5.54 -9.36
C LEU A 278 7.32 -6.34 -8.32
N ILE A 279 6.66 -7.42 -8.75
CA ILE A 279 5.92 -8.30 -7.84
C ILE A 279 6.89 -9.01 -6.89
N ASP A 280 7.96 -9.63 -7.39
CA ASP A 280 8.92 -10.38 -6.56
C ASP A 280 9.53 -9.48 -5.47
N LEU A 281 10.09 -8.33 -5.85
CA LEU A 281 10.76 -7.44 -4.91
C LEU A 281 9.78 -6.85 -3.88
N ASN A 282 8.57 -6.47 -4.32
CA ASN A 282 7.57 -5.95 -3.40
C ASN A 282 7.07 -7.03 -2.43
N ASP A 283 6.71 -8.22 -2.93
CA ASP A 283 6.11 -9.28 -2.12
C ASP A 283 7.12 -9.97 -1.21
N ARG A 284 8.40 -9.92 -1.56
CA ARG A 284 9.50 -10.45 -0.76
C ARG A 284 9.86 -9.53 0.39
N PHE A 285 9.94 -8.23 0.17
CA PHE A 285 10.51 -7.31 1.14
C PHE A 285 9.51 -6.39 1.82
N ALA A 286 8.36 -6.07 1.20
CA ALA A 286 7.38 -5.21 1.84
C ALA A 286 6.59 -5.95 2.93
N LEU A 287 6.45 -5.34 4.11
CA LEU A 287 5.62 -5.87 5.21
C LEU A 287 4.14 -6.01 4.82
N ASP A 288 3.67 -5.16 3.92
CA ASP A 288 2.34 -5.22 3.29
C ASP A 288 2.38 -5.87 1.90
N GLY A 289 3.40 -6.66 1.61
CA GLY A 289 3.50 -7.47 0.39
C GLY A 289 2.31 -8.41 0.23
N ARG A 290 1.86 -8.65 -1.02
CA ARG A 290 0.66 -9.43 -1.37
C ARG A 290 -0.68 -8.83 -0.94
N ASP A 291 -0.68 -7.64 -0.31
CA ASP A 291 -1.91 -6.89 -0.10
C ASP A 291 -2.50 -6.44 -1.45
N PRO A 292 -3.84 -6.35 -1.61
CA PRO A 292 -4.46 -5.77 -2.81
C PRO A 292 -3.88 -4.41 -3.22
N ASN A 293 -3.44 -3.58 -2.26
CA ASN A 293 -2.78 -2.31 -2.56
C ASN A 293 -1.37 -2.46 -3.10
N SER A 294 -0.66 -3.55 -2.78
CA SER A 294 0.60 -3.90 -3.43
C SER A 294 0.40 -4.07 -4.93
N TYR A 295 -0.58 -4.87 -5.34
CA TYR A 295 -0.93 -5.04 -6.75
C TYR A 295 -1.45 -3.74 -7.38
N SER A 296 -2.24 -2.94 -6.66
CA SER A 296 -2.64 -1.61 -7.15
C SER A 296 -1.43 -0.73 -7.44
N GLY A 297 -0.47 -0.68 -6.54
CA GLY A 297 0.76 0.12 -6.68
C GLY A 297 1.66 -0.38 -7.82
N VAL A 298 1.93 -1.69 -7.87
CA VAL A 298 2.74 -2.32 -8.92
C VAL A 298 2.12 -2.10 -10.31
N PHE A 299 0.84 -2.36 -10.46
CA PHE A 299 0.16 -2.20 -11.74
C PHE A 299 -0.09 -0.74 -12.13
N TRP A 300 -0.20 0.18 -11.17
CA TRP A 300 -0.23 1.61 -11.45
C TRP A 300 1.06 2.07 -12.15
N ILE A 301 2.21 1.50 -11.81
CA ILE A 301 3.48 1.76 -12.49
C ILE A 301 3.35 1.50 -13.99
N LEU A 302 2.61 0.46 -14.38
CA LEU A 302 2.39 0.05 -15.75
C LEU A 302 1.10 0.62 -16.38
N GLY A 303 0.38 1.53 -15.68
CA GLY A 303 -0.74 2.28 -16.24
C GLY A 303 -2.13 1.94 -15.72
N ARG A 304 -2.30 0.94 -14.79
CA ARG A 304 -3.62 0.69 -14.18
C ARG A 304 -4.09 1.93 -13.42
N TYR A 305 -5.36 2.28 -13.54
CA TYR A 305 -6.02 3.47 -12.95
C TYR A 305 -5.52 4.82 -13.47
N ASP A 306 -4.49 4.85 -14.32
CA ASP A 306 -3.95 6.08 -14.91
C ASP A 306 -4.54 6.32 -16.31
N ARG A 307 -4.14 7.38 -16.94
CA ARG A 307 -4.44 7.75 -18.31
C ARG A 307 -3.19 7.72 -19.17
N ALA A 308 -3.36 7.71 -20.48
CA ALA A 308 -2.25 7.93 -21.40
C ALA A 308 -1.65 9.34 -21.23
N TRP A 309 -0.33 9.42 -21.20
CA TRP A 309 0.45 10.65 -21.07
C TRP A 309 1.23 10.91 -22.37
N GLY A 310 1.24 12.14 -22.82
CA GLY A 310 2.08 12.61 -23.94
C GLY A 310 3.18 13.54 -23.46
N PRO A 311 4.23 13.73 -24.25
CA PRO A 311 4.54 12.99 -25.47
C PRO A 311 4.98 11.53 -25.20
N GLU A 312 4.86 10.65 -26.20
CA GLU A 312 5.44 9.29 -26.15
C GLU A 312 6.95 9.36 -25.94
N ARG A 313 7.46 8.39 -25.18
CA ARG A 313 8.88 8.28 -24.86
C ARG A 313 9.38 6.87 -25.07
N PRO A 314 10.64 6.69 -25.50
CA PRO A 314 11.23 5.35 -25.54
C PRO A 314 10.97 4.57 -24.25
N ILE A 315 10.75 3.27 -24.37
CA ILE A 315 10.47 2.30 -23.30
C ILE A 315 9.11 2.53 -22.60
N TYR A 316 8.77 3.78 -22.28
CA TYR A 316 7.55 4.15 -21.53
C TYR A 316 6.32 4.30 -22.45
N GLY A 317 6.50 4.61 -23.73
CA GLY A 317 5.39 5.01 -24.58
C GLY A 317 4.58 6.14 -23.95
N LYS A 318 3.29 5.88 -23.69
CA LYS A 318 2.35 6.80 -23.00
C LYS A 318 2.21 6.54 -21.50
N ILE A 319 3.02 5.66 -20.94
CA ILE A 319 3.06 5.48 -19.48
C ILE A 319 3.68 6.73 -18.83
N ARG A 320 3.13 7.15 -17.69
CA ARG A 320 3.67 8.28 -16.92
C ARG A 320 5.16 8.12 -16.66
N TYR A 321 5.93 9.10 -17.10
CA TYR A 321 7.40 9.11 -16.95
C TYR A 321 7.84 9.79 -15.64
N MET A 322 8.86 9.21 -14.98
CA MET A 322 9.51 9.80 -13.81
C MET A 322 11.02 9.58 -13.89
N THR A 323 11.80 10.58 -13.42
CA THR A 323 13.27 10.50 -13.37
C THR A 323 13.81 10.82 -11.98
N SER A 324 14.96 10.24 -11.63
CA SER A 324 15.69 10.56 -10.41
C SER A 324 16.12 12.02 -10.39
N LYS A 325 16.55 12.57 -11.53
CA LYS A 325 16.90 13.98 -11.67
C LYS A 325 15.73 14.91 -11.35
N SER A 326 14.54 14.66 -11.89
CA SER A 326 13.35 15.49 -11.60
C SER A 326 12.90 15.33 -10.14
N THR A 327 13.06 14.15 -9.56
CA THR A 327 12.76 13.89 -8.15
C THR A 327 13.71 14.64 -7.22
N ALA A 328 15.02 14.62 -7.50
CA ALA A 328 16.02 15.37 -6.75
C ALA A 328 15.84 16.90 -6.86
N THR A 329 15.32 17.39 -8.00
CA THR A 329 15.00 18.81 -8.16
C THR A 329 13.75 19.20 -7.35
N LYS A 330 12.79 18.29 -7.25
CA LYS A 330 11.51 18.54 -6.58
C LYS A 330 11.61 18.47 -5.05
N PHE A 331 12.48 17.61 -4.52
CA PHE A 331 12.60 17.33 -3.10
C PHE A 331 14.04 17.45 -2.62
N ASN A 332 14.23 17.91 -1.38
CA ASN A 332 15.51 17.76 -0.70
C ASN A 332 15.67 16.29 -0.26
N LEU A 333 16.41 15.50 -1.05
CA LEU A 333 16.64 14.09 -0.78
C LEU A 333 17.89 13.83 0.09
N LYS A 334 18.66 14.86 0.45
CA LYS A 334 19.90 14.68 1.22
C LYS A 334 19.68 13.89 2.52
N PRO A 335 18.69 14.21 3.38
CA PRO A 335 18.46 13.43 4.61
C PRO A 335 18.04 11.97 4.31
N TYR A 336 17.29 11.76 3.23
CA TYR A 336 16.88 10.42 2.80
C TYR A 336 18.08 9.58 2.34
N LEU A 337 18.94 10.15 1.51
CA LEU A 337 20.16 9.47 1.03
C LEU A 337 21.14 9.20 2.16
N GLU A 338 21.36 10.16 3.07
CA GLU A 338 22.20 9.96 4.25
C GLU A 338 21.72 8.77 5.11
N LYS A 339 20.41 8.56 5.21
CA LYS A 339 19.82 7.44 5.97
C LYS A 339 19.92 6.10 5.25
N TRP A 340 19.75 6.06 3.92
CA TRP A 340 19.53 4.81 3.18
C TRP A 340 20.63 4.45 2.17
N SER A 341 21.67 5.26 1.99
CA SER A 341 22.82 4.87 1.18
C SER A 341 23.67 3.80 1.87
N VAL A 342 24.30 2.94 1.08
CA VAL A 342 25.22 1.91 1.59
C VAL A 342 26.39 2.58 2.34
N GLY A 343 26.60 2.22 3.59
CA GLY A 343 27.64 2.80 4.46
C GLY A 343 27.11 3.75 5.56
N SER A 344 25.83 4.06 5.58
CA SER A 344 25.19 4.74 6.73
C SER A 344 25.02 3.72 7.85
N THR A 345 25.99 3.65 8.75
CA THR A 345 25.79 2.98 10.07
C THR A 345 24.82 3.83 10.88
N VAL A 346 23.62 3.31 11.13
CA VAL A 346 22.69 3.83 12.14
C VAL A 346 23.16 3.42 13.52
#